data_cbde864feba25d961152b28bbcbdaeb2
#
_entry.id   cbde864feba25d961152b28bbcbdaeb2
#
_cell.length_a   1.000
_cell.length_b   1.000
_cell.length_c   1.000
_cell.angle_alpha   90.00
_cell.angle_beta   90.00
_cell.angle_gamma   90.00
#
_symmetry.space_group_name_H-M   'P 1'
#
loop_
_entity.id
_entity.type
_entity.pdbx_description
1 polymer ?
#
loop_
_entity_poly.entity_id
_entity_poly.type
_entity_poly.pdbx_seq_one_letter_code
_entity_poly.pdbx_strand_id
1 'polypeptide(L)'
;RYNGYSSDMARGVAYGKVDAEKQRLLDTCLEAWRAGMSALRPGMTGAEADVAANEVLKREGYPHMAGEGRGCAHSTGMDPEEEIPVVGPDSQDILVENQTIAFEITLLIPGYAGTRVEDTVVIRKDGPESLTNHPYVCNWYQD
;
A
#
# COMPACT_ATOMS: atom_id res chain seq x y z
N ARG A 1 17.05 2.95 -8.25
CA ARG A 1 17.16 4.39 -8.59
C ARG A 1 17.56 4.58 -10.05
N TYR A 2 16.91 5.52 -10.70
CA TYR A 2 17.25 5.93 -12.07
C TYR A 2 17.45 7.45 -12.11
N ASN A 3 18.61 7.91 -12.53
CA ASN A 3 19.01 9.34 -12.54
C ASN A 3 18.77 10.06 -11.20
N GLY A 4 19.00 9.38 -10.08
CA GLY A 4 18.81 9.92 -8.73
C GLY A 4 17.40 9.71 -8.15
N TYR A 5 16.40 9.44 -8.94
CA TYR A 5 15.04 9.16 -8.47
C TYR A 5 14.88 7.72 -7.99
N SER A 6 14.17 7.57 -6.89
CA SER A 6 13.85 6.28 -6.28
C SER A 6 12.51 5.75 -6.78
N SER A 7 12.33 4.45 -6.68
CA SER A 7 11.02 3.78 -6.71
C SER A 7 10.93 2.88 -5.50
N ASP A 8 9.72 2.65 -5.03
CA ASP A 8 9.45 1.75 -3.93
C ASP A 8 8.38 0.74 -4.33
N MET A 9 8.63 -0.52 -4.02
CA MET A 9 7.73 -1.61 -4.36
C MET A 9 7.94 -2.79 -3.42
N ALA A 10 6.85 -3.34 -2.90
CA ALA A 10 6.88 -4.59 -2.16
C ALA A 10 5.82 -5.58 -2.64
N ARG A 11 6.17 -6.87 -2.53
CA ARG A 11 5.28 -8.00 -2.82
C ARG A 11 5.37 -9.05 -1.73
N GLY A 12 4.22 -9.55 -1.31
CA GLY A 12 4.16 -10.74 -0.47
C GLY A 12 4.60 -11.98 -1.24
N VAL A 13 5.45 -12.80 -0.63
CA VAL A 13 5.88 -14.09 -1.19
C VAL A 13 5.43 -15.20 -0.27
N ALA A 14 4.67 -16.14 -0.80
CA ALA A 14 4.35 -17.39 -0.13
C ALA A 14 5.33 -18.48 -0.60
N TYR A 15 6.05 -19.08 0.34
CA TYR A 15 6.97 -20.17 0.07
C TYR A 15 6.35 -21.51 0.54
N GLY A 16 6.21 -22.44 -0.38
CA GLY A 16 5.56 -23.72 -0.12
C GLY A 16 4.04 -23.60 0.07
N LYS A 17 3.47 -24.54 0.80
CA LYS A 17 2.02 -24.59 1.07
C LYS A 17 1.67 -23.69 2.25
N VAL A 18 0.81 -22.72 2.04
CA VAL A 18 0.24 -21.87 3.11
C VAL A 18 -1.12 -22.41 3.57
N ASP A 19 -1.42 -22.25 4.84
CA ASP A 19 -2.76 -22.53 5.39
C ASP A 19 -3.78 -21.47 4.99
N ALA A 20 -5.06 -21.75 5.22
CA ALA A 20 -6.16 -20.88 4.82
C ALA A 20 -6.12 -19.50 5.53
N GLU A 21 -5.60 -19.43 6.75
CA GLU A 21 -5.53 -18.19 7.51
C GLU A 21 -4.43 -17.27 6.96
N LYS A 22 -3.26 -17.80 6.61
CA LYS A 22 -2.21 -17.03 5.92
C LYS A 22 -2.64 -16.61 4.52
N GLN A 23 -3.38 -17.47 3.79
CA GLN A 23 -3.95 -17.07 2.51
C GLN A 23 -4.93 -15.90 2.68
N ARG A 24 -5.81 -15.96 3.69
CA ARG A 24 -6.72 -14.84 4.00
C ARG A 24 -5.96 -13.55 4.30
N LEU A 25 -4.84 -13.62 5.03
CA LEU A 25 -4.00 -12.46 5.30
C LEU A 25 -3.47 -11.82 4.00
N LEU A 26 -2.96 -12.64 3.07
CA LEU A 26 -2.48 -12.19 1.77
C LEU A 26 -3.61 -11.55 0.94
N ASP A 27 -4.76 -12.20 0.88
CA ASP A 27 -5.91 -11.75 0.10
C ASP A 27 -6.48 -10.43 0.67
N THR A 28 -6.59 -10.31 1.99
CA THR A 28 -7.03 -9.08 2.66
C THR A 28 -6.09 -7.91 2.38
N CYS A 29 -4.78 -8.13 2.47
CA CYS A 29 -3.78 -7.10 2.16
C CYS A 29 -3.95 -6.59 0.72
N LEU A 30 -4.10 -7.49 -0.24
CA LEU A 30 -4.30 -7.12 -1.64
C LEU A 30 -5.65 -6.44 -1.89
N GLU A 31 -6.72 -6.87 -1.21
CA GLU A 31 -8.04 -6.24 -1.32
C GLU A 31 -8.00 -4.80 -0.76
N ALA A 32 -7.40 -4.61 0.42
CA ALA A 32 -7.24 -3.28 1.01
C ALA A 32 -6.43 -2.35 0.09
N TRP A 33 -5.33 -2.86 -0.48
CA TRP A 33 -4.53 -2.11 -1.44
C TRP A 33 -5.37 -1.69 -2.67
N ARG A 34 -6.14 -2.61 -3.25
CA ARG A 34 -7.02 -2.30 -4.40
C ARG A 34 -8.09 -1.29 -4.05
N ALA A 35 -8.71 -1.40 -2.88
CA ALA A 35 -9.72 -0.45 -2.41
C ALA A 35 -9.13 0.95 -2.27
N GLY A 36 -7.98 1.09 -1.62
CA GLY A 36 -7.29 2.37 -1.50
C GLY A 36 -6.92 2.95 -2.87
N MET A 37 -6.26 2.17 -3.73
CA MET A 37 -5.91 2.59 -5.10
C MET A 37 -7.13 3.07 -5.89
N SER A 38 -8.26 2.40 -5.78
CA SER A 38 -9.48 2.82 -6.50
C SER A 38 -10.05 4.15 -6.02
N ALA A 39 -9.76 4.53 -4.79
CA ALA A 39 -10.28 5.74 -4.15
C ALA A 39 -9.40 6.98 -4.37
N LEU A 40 -8.09 6.81 -4.59
CA LEU A 40 -7.14 7.92 -4.71
C LEU A 40 -7.52 8.91 -5.81
N ARG A 41 -7.58 10.21 -5.46
CA ARG A 41 -7.85 11.31 -6.41
C ARG A 41 -7.07 12.56 -6.00
N PRO A 42 -6.71 13.44 -6.96
CA PRO A 42 -6.20 14.76 -6.64
C PRO A 42 -7.23 15.58 -5.85
N GLY A 43 -6.78 16.39 -4.91
CA GLY A 43 -7.60 17.24 -4.06
C GLY A 43 -8.06 16.59 -2.74
N MET A 44 -7.86 15.28 -2.58
CA MET A 44 -8.10 14.61 -1.31
C MET A 44 -7.02 14.97 -0.30
N THR A 45 -7.38 14.99 0.98
CA THR A 45 -6.40 14.97 2.07
C THR A 45 -5.81 13.57 2.22
N GLY A 46 -4.62 13.46 2.81
CA GLY A 46 -4.04 12.16 3.13
C GLY A 46 -4.93 11.31 4.03
N ALA A 47 -5.68 11.95 4.95
CA ALA A 47 -6.65 11.27 5.81
C ALA A 47 -7.82 10.69 5.01
N GLU A 48 -8.38 11.42 4.05
CA GLU A 48 -9.45 10.92 3.18
C GLU A 48 -8.98 9.77 2.29
N ALA A 49 -7.74 9.84 1.79
CA ALA A 49 -7.14 8.81 0.95
C ALA A 49 -6.88 7.50 1.71
N ASP A 50 -6.65 7.58 3.03
CA ASP A 50 -6.40 6.43 3.91
C ASP A 50 -7.66 5.59 4.22
N VAL A 51 -8.85 6.20 4.12
CA VAL A 51 -10.12 5.59 4.59
C VAL A 51 -10.44 4.27 3.89
N ALA A 52 -10.39 4.23 2.57
CA ALA A 52 -10.90 3.09 1.80
C ALA A 52 -10.14 1.78 2.10
N ALA A 53 -8.83 1.84 2.25
CA ALA A 53 -8.01 0.70 2.61
C ALA A 53 -8.27 0.25 4.04
N ASN A 54 -8.37 1.21 4.99
CA ASN A 54 -8.62 0.91 6.39
C ASN A 54 -10.00 0.31 6.65
N GLU A 55 -11.02 0.66 5.89
CA GLU A 55 -12.34 0.03 6.01
C GLU A 55 -12.31 -1.46 5.66
N VAL A 56 -11.54 -1.85 4.64
CA VAL A 56 -11.33 -3.28 4.33
C VAL A 56 -10.63 -3.97 5.49
N LEU A 57 -9.54 -3.40 6.00
CA LEU A 57 -8.79 -3.99 7.10
C LEU A 57 -9.64 -4.15 8.37
N LYS A 58 -10.43 -3.13 8.72
CA LYS A 58 -11.38 -3.18 9.85
C LYS A 58 -12.42 -4.27 9.69
N ARG A 59 -13.03 -4.37 8.51
CA ARG A 59 -14.03 -5.39 8.19
C ARG A 59 -13.46 -6.80 8.37
N GLU A 60 -12.21 -7.00 7.96
CA GLU A 60 -11.52 -8.28 8.04
C GLU A 60 -10.87 -8.55 9.42
N GLY A 61 -11.01 -7.64 10.38
CA GLY A 61 -10.54 -7.81 11.75
C GLY A 61 -9.07 -7.42 11.99
N TYR A 62 -8.50 -6.58 11.13
CA TYR A 62 -7.11 -6.07 11.27
C TYR A 62 -7.02 -4.55 11.56
N PRO A 63 -7.91 -3.94 12.39
CA PRO A 63 -7.94 -2.48 12.55
C PRO A 63 -6.66 -1.88 13.13
N HIS A 64 -5.94 -2.64 13.94
CA HIS A 64 -4.71 -2.22 14.62
C HIS A 64 -3.45 -2.34 13.74
N MET A 65 -3.55 -2.98 12.57
CA MET A 65 -2.44 -3.18 11.64
C MET A 65 -2.44 -2.21 10.47
N ALA A 66 -3.55 -1.48 10.31
CA ALA A 66 -3.67 -0.40 9.35
C ALA A 66 -2.94 0.83 9.90
N GLY A 67 -1.62 0.84 9.74
CA GLY A 67 -0.81 2.02 10.02
C GLY A 67 -0.92 2.55 11.45
N GLU A 68 -0.38 1.86 12.45
CA GLU A 68 -0.08 2.51 13.74
C GLU A 68 0.80 3.76 13.50
N GLY A 69 0.17 4.86 13.09
CA GLY A 69 0.78 6.16 12.88
C GLY A 69 1.55 6.35 11.55
N ARG A 70 1.54 5.38 10.64
CA ARG A 70 2.29 5.49 9.36
C ARG A 70 1.42 5.75 8.13
N GLY A 71 0.13 5.39 8.17
CA GLY A 71 -0.76 5.52 7.02
C GLY A 71 -0.49 4.52 5.89
N CYS A 72 -1.22 4.71 4.79
CA CYS A 72 -1.19 3.82 3.62
C CYS A 72 -0.26 4.29 2.50
N ALA A 73 0.40 5.44 2.63
CA ALA A 73 1.37 5.91 1.64
C ALA A 73 2.28 7.00 2.17
N HIS A 74 3.39 7.14 1.50
CA HIS A 74 4.34 8.25 1.63
C HIS A 74 4.76 8.74 0.24
N SER A 75 5.31 9.94 0.15
CA SER A 75 5.85 10.38 -1.13
C SER A 75 7.18 9.70 -1.44
N THR A 76 7.49 9.60 -2.72
CA THR A 76 8.76 9.07 -3.20
C THR A 76 9.28 9.93 -4.34
N GLY A 77 10.58 10.17 -4.35
CA GLY A 77 11.22 11.06 -5.31
C GLY A 77 12.72 10.82 -5.35
N MET A 78 13.52 11.82 -4.99
CA MET A 78 14.96 11.65 -4.86
C MET A 78 15.34 10.78 -3.66
N ASP A 79 14.54 10.84 -2.60
CA ASP A 79 14.59 9.86 -1.51
C ASP A 79 13.44 8.83 -1.63
N PRO A 80 13.64 7.60 -1.09
CA PRO A 80 12.58 6.60 -1.08
C PRO A 80 11.35 7.05 -0.29
N GLU A 81 11.57 7.77 0.81
CA GLU A 81 10.54 8.36 1.65
C GLU A 81 10.80 9.88 1.76
N GLU A 82 10.00 10.67 1.04
CA GLU A 82 9.98 12.13 1.14
C GLU A 82 8.99 12.55 2.23
N GLU A 83 9.14 13.74 2.80
CA GLU A 83 8.34 14.20 3.93
C GLU A 83 6.86 14.44 3.59
N ILE A 84 6.53 14.86 2.37
CA ILE A 84 5.19 15.31 1.96
C ILE A 84 4.85 14.79 0.55
N PRO A 85 3.64 14.24 0.34
CA PRO A 85 2.54 14.05 1.29
C PRO A 85 2.68 12.76 2.09
N VAL A 86 2.06 12.76 3.26
CA VAL A 86 1.75 11.55 4.03
C VAL A 86 0.29 11.19 3.80
N VAL A 87 0.00 9.91 3.57
CA VAL A 87 -1.36 9.38 3.52
C VAL A 87 -1.60 8.54 4.77
N GLY A 88 -2.33 9.10 5.71
CA GLY A 88 -2.56 8.48 7.02
C GLY A 88 -3.69 9.15 7.78
N PRO A 89 -4.15 8.58 8.91
CA PRO A 89 -5.43 8.91 9.55
C PRO A 89 -5.60 10.37 9.95
N ASP A 90 -4.52 11.10 10.24
CA ASP A 90 -4.58 12.49 10.70
C ASP A 90 -3.97 13.47 9.68
N SER A 91 -3.57 13.00 8.49
CA SER A 91 -2.87 13.82 7.52
C SER A 91 -3.78 14.84 6.85
N GLN A 92 -3.35 16.11 6.89
CA GLN A 92 -3.98 17.23 6.17
C GLN A 92 -3.27 17.57 4.85
N ASP A 93 -2.25 16.80 4.49
CA ASP A 93 -1.55 16.99 3.22
C ASP A 93 -2.49 16.71 2.05
N ILE A 94 -2.48 17.60 1.06
CA ILE A 94 -3.35 17.48 -0.11
C ILE A 94 -2.61 16.72 -1.21
N LEU A 95 -3.24 15.66 -1.73
CA LEU A 95 -2.76 14.98 -2.92
C LEU A 95 -2.95 15.86 -4.15
N VAL A 96 -1.90 16.03 -4.93
CA VAL A 96 -1.96 16.84 -6.16
C VAL A 96 -1.73 15.99 -7.41
N GLU A 97 -2.30 16.45 -8.54
CA GLU A 97 -2.11 15.77 -9.82
C GLU A 97 -0.63 15.73 -10.22
N ASN A 98 -0.20 14.58 -10.75
CA ASN A 98 1.18 14.25 -11.15
C ASN A 98 2.17 14.06 -9.98
N GLN A 99 1.69 14.03 -8.75
CA GLN A 99 2.49 13.67 -7.60
C GLN A 99 2.77 12.16 -7.60
N THR A 100 3.99 11.78 -7.20
CA THR A 100 4.41 10.38 -7.08
C THR A 100 4.39 9.99 -5.61
N ILE A 101 3.75 8.88 -5.29
CA ILE A 101 3.72 8.29 -3.96
C ILE A 101 4.04 6.78 -4.02
N ALA A 102 4.53 6.22 -2.94
CA ALA A 102 4.51 4.79 -2.70
C ALA A 102 3.24 4.46 -1.90
N PHE A 103 2.31 3.75 -2.52
CA PHE A 103 1.07 3.33 -1.86
C PHE A 103 1.21 1.90 -1.36
N GLU A 104 1.19 1.73 -0.05
CA GLU A 104 1.50 0.48 0.63
C GLU A 104 0.43 0.03 1.61
N ILE A 105 0.14 -1.26 1.64
CA ILE A 105 -0.60 -1.90 2.73
C ILE A 105 0.27 -2.98 3.34
N THR A 106 0.50 -2.88 4.64
CA THR A 106 1.31 -3.83 5.39
C THR A 106 0.46 -4.49 6.47
N LEU A 107 0.45 -5.82 6.49
CA LEU A 107 -0.15 -6.61 7.56
C LEU A 107 0.93 -7.47 8.22
N LEU A 108 1.15 -7.24 9.51
CA LEU A 108 2.14 -7.96 10.31
C LEU A 108 1.49 -8.55 11.55
N ILE A 109 1.55 -9.89 11.69
CA ILE A 109 1.12 -10.59 12.90
C ILE A 109 2.38 -11.15 13.57
N PRO A 110 2.86 -10.54 14.68
CA PRO A 110 4.08 -10.96 15.34
C PRO A 110 4.07 -12.44 15.70
N GLY A 111 5.14 -13.14 15.33
CA GLY A 111 5.29 -14.57 15.61
C GLY A 111 4.46 -15.50 14.71
N TYR A 112 3.69 -14.96 13.74
CA TYR A 112 2.84 -15.76 12.88
C TYR A 112 3.11 -15.56 11.38
N ALA A 113 2.79 -14.39 10.84
CA ALA A 113 2.96 -14.10 9.41
C ALA A 113 2.99 -12.60 9.14
N GLY A 114 3.48 -12.22 7.96
CA GLY A 114 3.39 -10.84 7.49
C GLY A 114 3.41 -10.76 5.98
N THR A 115 2.81 -9.71 5.45
CA THR A 115 2.82 -9.41 4.01
C THR A 115 2.76 -7.91 3.78
N ARG A 116 3.20 -7.49 2.61
CA ARG A 116 3.07 -6.13 2.11
C ARG A 116 2.74 -6.15 0.62
N VAL A 117 1.86 -5.26 0.21
CA VAL A 117 1.65 -4.89 -1.19
C VAL A 117 1.92 -3.41 -1.32
N GLU A 118 2.81 -3.04 -2.22
CA GLU A 118 3.25 -1.67 -2.41
C GLU A 118 3.63 -1.41 -3.87
N ASP A 119 3.18 -0.29 -4.40
CA ASP A 119 3.57 0.22 -5.71
C ASP A 119 3.92 1.70 -5.67
N THR A 120 4.93 2.08 -6.46
CA THR A 120 5.11 3.47 -6.83
C THR A 120 4.03 3.86 -7.82
N VAL A 121 3.25 4.89 -7.48
CA VAL A 121 2.12 5.35 -8.28
C VAL A 121 2.17 6.85 -8.53
N VAL A 122 1.61 7.29 -9.65
CA VAL A 122 1.39 8.71 -9.97
C VAL A 122 -0.09 9.02 -9.80
N ILE A 123 -0.41 10.06 -9.06
CA ILE A 123 -1.78 10.56 -8.92
C ILE A 123 -2.18 11.25 -10.23
N ARG A 124 -3.14 10.68 -10.95
CA ARG A 124 -3.70 11.26 -12.17
C ARG A 124 -5.11 11.78 -11.91
N LYS A 125 -5.58 12.64 -12.79
CA LYS A 125 -6.92 13.24 -12.72
C LYS A 125 -8.03 12.19 -12.56
N ASP A 126 -7.91 11.09 -13.29
CA ASP A 126 -8.94 10.03 -13.34
C ASP A 126 -8.64 8.85 -12.41
N GLY A 127 -7.61 8.94 -11.59
CA GLY A 127 -7.17 7.91 -10.64
C GLY A 127 -5.67 7.63 -10.75
N PRO A 128 -5.09 6.85 -9.82
CA PRO A 128 -3.66 6.59 -9.79
C PRO A 128 -3.23 5.68 -10.95
N GLU A 129 -2.03 5.93 -11.46
CA GLU A 129 -1.32 5.11 -12.44
C GLU A 129 -0.15 4.42 -11.74
N SER A 130 -0.14 3.08 -11.70
CA SER A 130 1.00 2.35 -11.16
C SER A 130 2.18 2.40 -12.14
N LEU A 131 3.35 2.74 -11.63
CA LEU A 131 4.62 2.71 -12.36
C LEU A 131 5.35 1.38 -12.21
N THR A 132 4.89 0.51 -11.30
CA THR A 132 5.47 -0.79 -11.06
C THR A 132 4.59 -1.88 -11.70
N ASN A 133 5.23 -2.88 -12.31
CA ASN A 133 4.54 -3.92 -13.06
C ASN A 133 5.11 -5.30 -12.68
N HIS A 134 4.70 -5.79 -11.50
CA HIS A 134 5.05 -7.13 -11.02
C HIS A 134 3.80 -7.80 -10.45
N PRO A 135 3.61 -9.11 -10.62
CA PRO A 135 2.47 -9.83 -10.03
C PRO A 135 2.33 -9.57 -8.53
N TYR A 136 1.09 -9.35 -8.06
CA TYR A 136 0.82 -9.01 -6.65
C TYR A 136 1.01 -10.18 -5.68
N VAL A 137 0.90 -11.40 -6.17
CA VAL A 137 1.12 -12.61 -5.38
C VAL A 137 2.17 -13.46 -6.06
N CYS A 138 3.23 -13.73 -5.35
CA CYS A 138 4.29 -14.63 -5.78
C CYS A 138 4.23 -15.89 -4.96
N ASN A 139 3.72 -16.97 -5.54
CA ASN A 139 3.71 -18.29 -4.92
C ASN A 139 4.93 -19.07 -5.43
N TRP A 140 5.81 -19.45 -4.51
CA TRP A 140 6.97 -20.27 -4.79
C TRP A 140 6.72 -21.65 -4.18
N TYR A 141 6.42 -22.62 -5.03
CA TYR A 141 6.33 -24.02 -4.63
C TYR A 141 7.68 -24.67 -4.86
N GLN A 142 8.18 -25.33 -3.82
CA GLN A 142 9.19 -26.37 -3.99
C GLN A 142 8.48 -27.67 -3.71
N ASP A 143 8.42 -28.55 -4.73
CA ASP A 143 8.00 -29.93 -4.60
C ASP A 143 9.03 -30.72 -3.79
#